data_c2dfeaa726046fe8f69f3f867ea60040
#
_entry.id   c2dfeaa726046fe8f69f3f867ea60040
#
_cell.length_a   1.000
_cell.length_b   1.000
_cell.length_c   1.000
_cell.angle_alpha   90.00
_cell.angle_beta   90.00
_cell.angle_gamma   90.00
#
_symmetry.space_group_name_H-M   'P 1'
#
loop_
_entity.id
_entity.type
_entity.pdbx_description
1 polymer ?
#
loop_
_entity_poly.entity_id
_entity_poly.type
_entity_poly.pdbx_seq_one_letter_code
_entity_poly.pdbx_strand_id
1 'polypeptide(L)'
;MNGQRMYDLVDKMAFVRLSGTEEETRAAQILAGELKDMGLEPVIEPFEVRDGLVKRTVLQVVEPYQETLEALAYRGSASTPVEGEIYDFLYVEEAVPANLLNAKGKFVLVDGYLNYDRYEKLMQAGVAGILTHSGSYMDEEEKTDLDTRKLREQMLDDIVRTVAFNVRAKTAQDMVQKGASKIRVSVQAEDVTLTSRNVICEIPGTDYPDQLIVLGGHYDSVPFSKGCYDNASGSAILIELARYFKANPPRRSLRFAWYGSEEQGLLGSKHDVQAHPDMVEKCIQMINVDMAGVAMGSDRCIVTGEMGTVHHLDQLFKAAGLPVQVSQDIYSSDCMPFADKGVPCVNLARFGANGQCQGHNRYDDMRFITAKSLQQTGDMAFLAAEHLVNAKVFPIEKKLPEEIVEKVNTYLKKKPAKA
;
A
#
# COMPACT_ATOMS: atom_id res chain seq x y z
N MET A 1 -3.12 2.00 -25.61
CA MET A 1 -3.07 3.10 -24.60
C MET A 1 -2.07 4.15 -25.02
N ASN A 2 -2.14 5.36 -24.49
CA ASN A 2 -1.19 6.43 -24.84
C ASN A 2 -0.16 6.64 -23.73
N GLY A 3 1.04 6.11 -23.95
CA GLY A 3 2.11 6.16 -22.95
C GLY A 3 2.56 7.57 -22.57
N GLN A 4 2.52 8.52 -23.50
CA GLN A 4 2.94 9.90 -23.21
C GLN A 4 1.94 10.61 -22.28
N ARG A 5 0.62 10.48 -22.52
CA ARG A 5 -0.38 11.06 -21.63
C ARG A 5 -0.30 10.48 -20.22
N MET A 6 -0.08 9.14 -20.12
CA MET A 6 0.14 8.51 -18.82
C MET A 6 1.38 9.05 -18.12
N TYR A 7 2.49 9.19 -18.84
CA TYR A 7 3.73 9.77 -18.31
C TYR A 7 3.54 11.20 -17.81
N ASP A 8 2.85 12.04 -18.59
CA ASP A 8 2.56 13.43 -18.22
C ASP A 8 1.69 13.52 -16.97
N LEU A 9 0.75 12.59 -16.80
CA LEU A 9 -0.08 12.54 -15.58
C LEU A 9 0.72 12.05 -14.37
N VAL A 10 1.59 11.05 -14.54
CA VAL A 10 2.49 10.61 -13.45
C VAL A 10 3.38 11.77 -13.01
N ASP A 11 3.96 12.52 -13.95
CA ASP A 11 4.80 13.71 -13.65
C ASP A 11 4.00 14.78 -12.89
N LYS A 12 2.75 15.05 -13.30
CA LYS A 12 1.83 15.97 -12.62
C LYS A 12 1.52 15.53 -11.18
N MET A 13 1.57 14.23 -10.90
CA MET A 13 1.36 13.63 -9.58
C MET A 13 2.66 13.30 -8.82
N ALA A 14 3.84 13.68 -9.35
CA ALA A 14 5.16 13.35 -8.79
C ALA A 14 5.50 14.17 -7.53
N PHE A 15 4.66 14.09 -6.51
CA PHE A 15 4.85 14.70 -5.19
C PHE A 15 4.35 13.75 -4.07
N VAL A 16 4.84 13.92 -2.86
CA VAL A 16 4.42 13.12 -1.72
C VAL A 16 2.92 13.36 -1.43
N ARG A 17 2.13 12.30 -1.32
CA ARG A 17 0.67 12.33 -1.23
C ARG A 17 0.19 11.50 -0.04
N LEU A 18 0.65 11.87 1.16
CA LEU A 18 0.31 11.14 2.38
C LEU A 18 -1.19 11.19 2.67
N SER A 19 -1.68 10.06 3.14
CA SER A 19 -3.05 9.90 3.65
C SER A 19 -3.49 11.06 4.55
N GLY A 20 -4.63 11.66 4.25
CA GLY A 20 -5.26 12.73 5.04
C GLY A 20 -4.62 14.11 4.91
N THR A 21 -3.64 14.31 4.00
CA THR A 21 -2.98 15.60 3.79
C THR A 21 -3.67 16.43 2.69
N GLU A 22 -3.24 17.71 2.59
CA GLU A 22 -3.67 18.58 1.49
C GLU A 22 -3.14 18.09 0.14
N GLU A 23 -1.95 17.47 0.13
CA GLU A 23 -1.34 16.88 -1.07
C GLU A 23 -2.13 15.67 -1.57
N GLU A 24 -2.62 14.80 -0.68
CA GLU A 24 -3.56 13.73 -1.06
C GLU A 24 -4.84 14.34 -1.67
N THR A 25 -5.39 15.38 -1.06
CA THR A 25 -6.55 16.11 -1.59
C THR A 25 -6.28 16.69 -2.97
N ARG A 26 -5.11 17.30 -3.17
CA ARG A 26 -4.67 17.80 -4.47
C ARG A 26 -4.58 16.70 -5.52
N ALA A 27 -4.05 15.53 -5.17
CA ALA A 27 -3.97 14.39 -6.09
C ALA A 27 -5.37 13.89 -6.49
N ALA A 28 -6.30 13.77 -5.53
CA ALA A 28 -7.69 13.44 -5.81
C ALA A 28 -8.36 14.46 -6.76
N GLN A 29 -8.08 15.75 -6.57
CA GLN A 29 -8.58 16.81 -7.46
C GLN A 29 -7.99 16.74 -8.87
N ILE A 30 -6.71 16.37 -9.02
CA ILE A 30 -6.06 16.14 -10.32
C ILE A 30 -6.80 15.01 -11.05
N LEU A 31 -6.99 13.86 -10.40
CA LEU A 31 -7.67 12.71 -11.00
C LEU A 31 -9.12 13.04 -11.38
N ALA A 32 -9.85 13.69 -10.48
CA ALA A 32 -11.23 14.13 -10.77
C ALA A 32 -11.28 15.17 -11.91
N GLY A 33 -10.28 16.03 -12.03
CA GLY A 33 -10.14 16.98 -13.14
C GLY A 33 -9.97 16.27 -14.48
N GLU A 34 -9.05 15.30 -14.57
CA GLU A 34 -8.84 14.50 -15.79
C GLU A 34 -10.13 13.79 -16.24
N LEU A 35 -10.92 13.27 -15.29
CA LEU A 35 -12.21 12.63 -15.58
C LEU A 35 -13.26 13.64 -16.08
N LYS A 36 -13.36 14.80 -15.43
CA LYS A 36 -14.29 15.88 -15.86
C LYS A 36 -13.97 16.41 -17.25
N ASP A 37 -12.69 16.56 -17.58
CA ASP A 37 -12.24 17.01 -18.89
C ASP A 37 -12.63 16.03 -20.02
N MET A 38 -12.91 14.77 -19.68
CA MET A 38 -13.46 13.75 -20.60
C MET A 38 -15.00 13.76 -20.65
N GLY A 39 -15.67 14.60 -19.84
CA GLY A 39 -17.12 14.58 -19.70
C GLY A 39 -17.64 13.41 -18.87
N LEU A 40 -16.86 12.93 -17.92
CA LEU A 40 -17.27 11.98 -16.89
C LEU A 40 -17.62 12.74 -15.60
N GLU A 41 -18.37 12.12 -14.71
CA GLU A 41 -18.83 12.72 -13.45
C GLU A 41 -18.21 11.97 -12.26
N PRO A 42 -16.96 12.30 -11.86
CA PRO A 42 -16.34 11.67 -10.71
C PRO A 42 -16.95 12.18 -9.39
N VAL A 43 -17.03 11.30 -8.43
CA VAL A 43 -17.35 11.58 -7.03
C VAL A 43 -16.06 11.48 -6.22
N ILE A 44 -15.76 12.52 -5.42
CA ILE A 44 -14.71 12.46 -4.39
C ILE A 44 -15.43 12.10 -3.09
N GLU A 45 -15.24 10.86 -2.63
CA GLU A 45 -15.90 10.29 -1.46
C GLU A 45 -14.99 10.35 -0.25
N PRO A 46 -15.27 11.17 0.78
CA PRO A 46 -14.45 11.27 1.98
C PRO A 46 -14.73 10.12 2.94
N PHE A 47 -13.70 9.71 3.67
CA PHE A 47 -13.79 8.79 4.79
C PHE A 47 -12.81 9.13 5.91
N GLU A 48 -13.12 8.70 7.12
CA GLU A 48 -12.29 8.93 8.30
C GLU A 48 -11.15 7.91 8.38
N VAL A 49 -9.98 8.40 8.78
CA VAL A 49 -8.78 7.60 9.04
C VAL A 49 -8.27 7.93 10.44
N ARG A 50 -8.16 6.93 11.31
CA ARG A 50 -7.52 7.10 12.61
C ARG A 50 -6.01 7.27 12.43
N ASP A 51 -5.44 8.24 13.10
CA ASP A 51 -4.02 8.53 13.05
C ASP A 51 -3.50 9.02 14.41
N GLY A 52 -2.22 9.35 14.48
CA GLY A 52 -1.57 9.91 15.64
C GLY A 52 -0.75 11.15 15.29
N LEU A 53 -0.88 12.19 16.11
CA LEU A 53 -0.03 13.37 16.03
C LEU A 53 1.08 13.26 17.09
N VAL A 54 2.33 13.22 16.65
CA VAL A 54 3.50 13.25 17.54
C VAL A 54 3.92 14.69 17.75
N LYS A 55 3.81 15.17 18.98
CA LYS A 55 4.16 16.55 19.37
C LYS A 55 5.62 16.70 19.82
N ARG A 56 6.16 15.62 20.40
CA ARG A 56 7.53 15.62 20.93
C ARG A 56 8.12 14.22 20.85
N THR A 57 9.39 14.16 20.47
CA THR A 57 10.20 12.94 20.44
C THR A 57 11.56 13.25 21.04
N VAL A 58 12.00 12.45 22.02
CA VAL A 58 13.36 12.46 22.57
C VAL A 58 13.84 11.03 22.70
N LEU A 59 15.00 10.75 22.12
CA LEU A 59 15.74 9.50 22.26
C LEU A 59 17.19 9.84 22.61
N GLN A 60 17.69 9.32 23.73
CA GLN A 60 19.06 9.53 24.18
C GLN A 60 19.67 8.22 24.63
N VAL A 61 20.91 7.92 24.23
CA VAL A 61 21.72 6.93 24.92
C VAL A 61 22.25 7.56 26.21
N VAL A 62 22.13 6.87 27.32
CA VAL A 62 22.59 7.36 28.65
C VAL A 62 23.71 6.51 29.25
N GLU A 63 23.87 5.25 28.81
CA GLU A 63 24.97 4.36 29.16
C GLU A 63 25.36 3.49 27.94
N PRO A 64 26.66 3.23 27.74
CA PRO A 64 27.85 3.64 28.46
C PRO A 64 28.35 5.04 28.06
N TYR A 65 27.68 5.71 27.14
CA TYR A 65 28.00 7.08 26.69
C TYR A 65 26.70 7.91 26.68
N GLN A 66 26.86 9.24 26.51
CA GLN A 66 25.69 10.14 26.41
C GLN A 66 25.60 10.75 25.01
N GLU A 67 24.51 10.52 24.34
CA GLU A 67 24.24 11.04 22.99
C GLU A 67 22.75 11.23 22.78
N THR A 68 22.33 12.40 22.30
CA THR A 68 20.94 12.60 21.82
C THR A 68 20.86 12.23 20.36
N LEU A 69 19.94 11.33 20.04
CA LEU A 69 19.79 10.74 18.70
C LEU A 69 18.64 11.40 17.95
N GLU A 70 18.81 11.58 16.66
CA GLU A 70 17.70 11.92 15.78
C GLU A 70 16.80 10.69 15.63
N ALA A 71 15.55 10.83 16.07
CA ALA A 71 14.56 9.76 16.04
C ALA A 71 13.17 10.33 15.81
N LEU A 72 12.32 9.59 15.12
CA LEU A 72 10.91 9.92 14.95
C LEU A 72 10.05 8.84 15.63
N ALA A 73 9.16 9.26 16.52
CA ALA A 73 8.20 8.33 17.09
C ALA A 73 7.15 7.92 16.03
N TYR A 74 6.69 6.69 16.13
CA TYR A 74 5.59 6.23 15.29
C TYR A 74 4.30 6.99 15.61
N ARG A 75 3.56 7.38 14.60
CA ARG A 75 2.18 7.84 14.76
C ARG A 75 1.34 6.70 15.36
N GLY A 76 0.50 7.01 16.33
CA GLY A 76 -0.21 6.01 17.13
C GLY A 76 0.64 5.39 18.25
N SER A 77 1.87 5.84 18.50
CA SER A 77 2.71 5.44 19.64
C SER A 77 2.07 5.82 20.98
N ALA A 78 2.38 5.07 22.02
CA ALA A 78 2.03 5.48 23.38
C ALA A 78 2.82 6.72 23.80
N SER A 79 2.26 7.53 24.71
CA SER A 79 2.97 8.63 25.35
C SER A 79 3.71 8.14 26.59
N THR A 80 4.82 8.85 26.92
CA THR A 80 5.57 8.67 28.17
C THR A 80 5.41 9.92 29.06
N PRO A 81 5.89 9.91 30.32
CA PRO A 81 6.10 11.15 31.07
C PRO A 81 6.97 12.15 30.30
N VAL A 82 6.73 13.43 30.48
CA VAL A 82 7.43 14.51 29.75
C VAL A 82 8.94 14.53 30.02
N GLU A 83 9.33 14.22 31.26
CA GLU A 83 10.74 14.10 31.71
C GLU A 83 11.43 12.87 31.07
N GLY A 84 10.65 11.97 30.51
CA GLY A 84 11.12 10.72 29.92
C GLY A 84 11.41 9.63 30.94
N GLU A 85 11.58 8.44 30.44
CA GLU A 85 11.88 7.23 31.23
C GLU A 85 13.16 6.58 30.71
N ILE A 86 13.89 5.91 31.60
CA ILE A 86 15.14 5.19 31.27
C ILE A 86 14.83 3.70 31.23
N TYR A 87 15.25 3.06 30.14
CA TYR A 87 15.09 1.63 29.92
C TYR A 87 16.43 0.98 29.61
N ASP A 88 16.59 -0.27 29.99
CA ASP A 88 17.62 -1.11 29.44
C ASP A 88 17.37 -1.30 27.94
N PHE A 89 18.43 -1.26 27.15
CA PHE A 89 18.38 -1.40 25.70
C PHE A 89 18.94 -2.74 25.26
N LEU A 90 18.32 -3.35 24.22
CA LEU A 90 18.73 -4.62 23.67
C LEU A 90 18.53 -4.63 22.14
N TYR A 91 19.55 -5.04 21.41
CA TYR A 91 19.41 -5.37 19.98
C TYR A 91 18.96 -6.83 19.84
N VAL A 92 17.84 -7.06 19.14
CA VAL A 92 17.16 -8.37 19.02
C VAL A 92 17.11 -8.90 17.60
N GLU A 93 17.93 -8.34 16.71
CA GLU A 93 18.04 -8.77 15.31
C GLU A 93 16.64 -8.87 14.63
N GLU A 94 16.28 -10.02 14.08
CA GLU A 94 14.99 -10.27 13.42
C GLU A 94 13.85 -10.64 14.40
N ALA A 95 14.08 -10.54 15.70
CA ALA A 95 13.11 -10.92 16.73
C ALA A 95 12.64 -12.38 16.66
N VAL A 96 13.55 -13.29 16.35
CA VAL A 96 13.27 -14.73 16.51
C VAL A 96 13.21 -15.11 18.01
N PRO A 97 12.53 -16.20 18.40
CA PRO A 97 12.32 -16.51 19.83
C PRO A 97 13.59 -16.52 20.68
N ALA A 98 14.72 -16.98 20.12
CA ALA A 98 16.00 -17.00 20.84
C ALA A 98 16.53 -15.59 21.18
N ASN A 99 16.33 -14.61 20.30
CA ASN A 99 16.74 -13.22 20.52
C ASN A 99 15.87 -12.51 21.56
N LEU A 100 14.65 -13.01 21.82
CA LEU A 100 13.67 -12.40 22.70
C LEU A 100 13.75 -12.90 24.15
N LEU A 101 14.57 -13.92 24.46
CA LEU A 101 14.65 -14.50 25.81
C LEU A 101 14.90 -13.48 26.93
N ASN A 102 15.65 -12.41 26.65
CA ASN A 102 16.01 -11.39 27.61
C ASN A 102 15.36 -10.01 27.29
N ALA A 103 14.31 -9.98 26.48
CA ALA A 103 13.72 -8.74 25.98
C ALA A 103 12.66 -8.13 26.92
N LYS A 104 12.12 -8.92 27.86
CA LYS A 104 11.07 -8.47 28.78
C LYS A 104 11.46 -7.23 29.56
N GLY A 105 10.61 -6.19 29.50
CA GLY A 105 10.81 -4.91 30.18
C GLY A 105 11.89 -4.02 29.58
N LYS A 106 12.51 -4.42 28.46
CA LYS A 106 13.53 -3.63 27.79
C LYS A 106 12.97 -2.90 26.57
N PHE A 107 13.67 -1.86 26.18
CA PHE A 107 13.48 -1.21 24.89
C PHE A 107 14.34 -1.93 23.84
N VAL A 108 13.74 -2.40 22.75
CA VAL A 108 14.44 -3.26 21.81
C VAL A 108 14.63 -2.60 20.45
N LEU A 109 15.81 -2.76 19.85
CA LEU A 109 16.07 -2.48 18.44
C LEU A 109 15.85 -3.75 17.63
N VAL A 110 15.00 -3.70 16.60
CA VAL A 110 14.71 -4.81 15.72
C VAL A 110 15.00 -4.44 14.26
N ASP A 111 15.57 -5.39 13.51
CA ASP A 111 15.82 -5.23 12.08
C ASP A 111 14.51 -5.33 11.26
N GLY A 112 14.47 -4.53 10.19
CA GLY A 112 13.42 -4.56 9.21
C GLY A 112 12.12 -3.86 9.64
N TYR A 113 11.10 -4.01 8.81
CA TYR A 113 9.82 -3.32 8.95
C TYR A 113 8.97 -3.90 10.08
N LEU A 114 8.32 -3.01 10.86
CA LEU A 114 7.40 -3.39 11.94
C LEU A 114 6.02 -3.71 11.36
N ASN A 115 5.85 -4.95 10.91
CA ASN A 115 4.54 -5.48 10.50
C ASN A 115 3.76 -6.02 11.70
N TYR A 116 2.50 -6.43 11.49
CA TYR A 116 1.62 -6.96 12.52
C TYR A 116 2.25 -8.12 13.29
N ASP A 117 2.76 -9.15 12.59
CA ASP A 117 3.32 -10.36 13.24
C ASP A 117 4.54 -10.05 14.10
N ARG A 118 5.40 -9.15 13.62
CA ARG A 118 6.59 -8.72 14.38
C ARG A 118 6.18 -7.91 15.61
N TYR A 119 5.23 -6.99 15.45
CA TYR A 119 4.70 -6.21 16.56
C TYR A 119 4.08 -7.13 17.62
N GLU A 120 3.23 -8.08 17.20
CA GLU A 120 2.61 -9.07 18.11
C GLU A 120 3.64 -9.89 18.87
N LYS A 121 4.66 -10.45 18.19
CA LYS A 121 5.75 -11.21 18.82
C LYS A 121 6.52 -10.41 19.87
N LEU A 122 6.85 -9.17 19.55
CA LEU A 122 7.56 -8.28 20.47
C LEU A 122 6.71 -7.97 21.71
N MET A 123 5.42 -7.67 21.51
CA MET A 123 4.51 -7.41 22.62
C MET A 123 4.25 -8.65 23.48
N GLN A 124 4.16 -9.84 22.88
CA GLN A 124 4.09 -11.12 23.62
C GLN A 124 5.35 -11.41 24.44
N ALA A 125 6.52 -10.97 23.95
CA ALA A 125 7.78 -11.05 24.69
C ALA A 125 7.85 -10.03 25.85
N GLY A 126 6.89 -9.11 25.95
CA GLY A 126 6.79 -8.12 27.03
C GLY A 126 7.81 -7.00 26.96
N VAL A 127 8.20 -6.59 25.75
CA VAL A 127 9.11 -5.44 25.57
C VAL A 127 8.45 -4.15 26.07
N ALA A 128 9.25 -3.22 26.58
CA ALA A 128 8.77 -1.91 27.05
C ALA A 128 8.59 -0.91 25.87
N GLY A 129 9.33 -1.09 24.79
CA GLY A 129 9.24 -0.26 23.61
C GLY A 129 10.10 -0.79 22.48
N ILE A 130 9.95 -0.20 21.29
CA ILE A 130 10.52 -0.71 20.05
C ILE A 130 11.27 0.40 19.31
N LEU A 131 12.49 0.11 18.84
CA LEU A 131 13.19 0.86 17.82
C LEU A 131 13.20 0.04 16.52
N THR A 132 12.95 0.71 15.41
CA THR A 132 13.23 0.22 14.05
C THR A 132 14.18 1.19 13.37
N HIS A 133 14.67 0.84 12.19
CA HIS A 133 15.49 1.75 11.40
C HIS A 133 15.06 1.83 9.95
N SER A 134 15.44 2.92 9.29
CA SER A 134 15.18 3.18 7.87
C SER A 134 16.46 3.58 7.15
N GLY A 135 16.43 3.39 5.81
CA GLY A 135 17.54 3.73 4.95
C GLY A 135 18.64 2.65 4.93
N SER A 136 19.80 3.05 4.47
CA SER A 136 21.00 2.21 4.31
C SER A 136 22.19 2.85 5.03
N TYR A 137 23.15 2.03 5.44
CA TYR A 137 24.46 2.52 5.94
C TYR A 137 25.25 3.32 4.90
N MET A 138 24.92 3.15 3.63
CA MET A 138 25.55 3.84 2.51
C MET A 138 24.89 5.20 2.23
N ASP A 139 23.83 5.56 2.94
CA ASP A 139 23.16 6.84 2.76
C ASP A 139 24.04 7.97 3.26
N GLU A 140 24.12 9.05 2.47
CA GLU A 140 24.74 10.30 2.89
C GLU A 140 23.94 10.90 4.06
N GLU A 141 24.61 11.62 4.93
CA GLU A 141 24.02 12.16 6.17
C GLU A 141 22.79 13.05 5.92
N GLU A 142 22.77 13.74 4.77
CA GLU A 142 21.69 14.63 4.35
C GLU A 142 20.59 13.93 3.53
N LYS A 143 20.82 12.67 3.12
CA LYS A 143 19.89 11.87 2.30
C LYS A 143 19.44 10.64 3.07
N THR A 144 18.42 10.81 3.86
CA THR A 144 17.90 9.72 4.70
C THR A 144 16.45 9.43 4.40
N ASP A 145 16.06 8.17 4.57
CA ASP A 145 14.66 7.73 4.60
C ASP A 145 14.13 7.65 6.04
N LEU A 146 14.66 8.47 6.94
CA LEU A 146 14.08 8.58 8.28
C LEU A 146 12.69 9.18 8.16
N ASP A 147 11.67 8.40 8.51
CA ASP A 147 10.27 8.76 8.35
C ASP A 147 9.47 8.61 9.65
N THR A 148 8.32 9.29 9.67
CA THR A 148 7.32 9.16 10.72
C THR A 148 6.39 8.00 10.34
N ARG A 149 6.77 6.79 10.66
CA ARG A 149 5.97 5.58 10.44
C ARG A 149 4.70 5.59 11.30
N LYS A 150 3.77 4.69 11.00
CA LYS A 150 2.50 4.55 11.74
C LYS A 150 2.35 3.14 12.27
N LEU A 151 1.85 3.01 13.49
CA LEU A 151 1.25 1.76 13.97
C LEU A 151 -0.13 1.62 13.31
N ARG A 152 -0.29 0.58 12.50
CA ARG A 152 -1.53 0.36 11.74
C ARG A 152 -2.71 0.14 12.68
N GLU A 153 -3.90 0.56 12.28
CA GLU A 153 -5.12 0.47 13.09
C GLU A 153 -5.35 -0.91 13.67
N GLN A 154 -5.15 -1.95 12.88
CA GLN A 154 -5.30 -3.33 13.32
C GLN A 154 -4.34 -3.71 14.47
N MET A 155 -3.10 -3.16 14.48
CA MET A 155 -2.18 -3.37 15.61
C MET A 155 -2.71 -2.71 16.87
N LEU A 156 -3.32 -1.52 16.74
CA LEU A 156 -3.86 -0.77 17.87
C LEU A 156 -5.15 -1.36 18.43
N ASP A 157 -5.94 -2.05 17.59
CA ASP A 157 -7.19 -2.69 17.99
C ASP A 157 -6.95 -4.05 18.68
N ASP A 158 -5.99 -4.82 18.18
CA ASP A 158 -5.78 -6.20 18.62
C ASP A 158 -4.71 -6.36 19.70
N ILE A 159 -3.76 -5.40 19.78
CA ILE A 159 -2.53 -5.55 20.58
C ILE A 159 -2.32 -4.31 21.46
N VAL A 160 -1.75 -4.52 22.65
CA VAL A 160 -1.42 -3.41 23.56
C VAL A 160 -0.49 -2.41 22.88
N ARG A 161 -0.83 -1.11 22.96
CA ARG A 161 -0.06 -0.01 22.42
C ARG A 161 1.23 0.18 23.22
N THR A 162 2.35 0.33 22.52
CA THR A 162 3.65 0.65 23.13
C THR A 162 4.32 1.85 22.49
N VAL A 163 5.43 2.29 23.06
CA VAL A 163 6.29 3.35 22.48
C VAL A 163 7.11 2.75 21.36
N ALA A 164 7.06 3.36 20.17
CA ALA A 164 7.86 2.94 19.04
C ALA A 164 8.56 4.12 18.36
N PHE A 165 9.81 3.92 17.95
CA PHE A 165 10.63 4.91 17.24
C PHE A 165 11.19 4.33 15.96
N ASN A 166 11.48 5.22 15.01
CA ASN A 166 12.28 4.95 13.84
C ASN A 166 13.55 5.83 13.89
N VAL A 167 14.70 5.24 13.61
CA VAL A 167 15.99 5.90 13.51
C VAL A 167 16.64 5.63 12.17
N ARG A 168 17.73 6.34 11.84
CA ARG A 168 18.52 6.01 10.65
C ARG A 168 19.26 4.68 10.84
N ALA A 169 19.47 3.94 9.76
CA ALA A 169 20.25 2.69 9.77
C ALA A 169 21.65 2.91 10.37
N LYS A 170 22.33 4.02 10.03
CA LYS A 170 23.62 4.38 10.60
C LYS A 170 23.55 4.62 12.11
N THR A 171 22.52 5.34 12.58
CA THR A 171 22.29 5.55 14.02
C THR A 171 22.09 4.23 14.76
N ALA A 172 21.28 3.32 14.21
CA ALA A 172 21.06 2.00 14.78
C ALA A 172 22.38 1.20 14.87
N GLN A 173 23.17 1.20 13.79
CA GLN A 173 24.50 0.56 13.80
C GLN A 173 25.43 1.14 14.86
N ASP A 174 25.51 2.47 14.95
CA ASP A 174 26.36 3.14 15.92
C ASP A 174 25.96 2.79 17.36
N MET A 175 24.65 2.72 17.66
CA MET A 175 24.16 2.29 18.97
C MET A 175 24.67 0.89 19.34
N VAL A 176 24.60 -0.06 18.39
CA VAL A 176 25.04 -1.46 18.60
C VAL A 176 26.56 -1.50 18.73
N GLN A 177 27.31 -0.85 17.84
CA GLN A 177 28.78 -0.89 17.84
C GLN A 177 29.39 -0.21 19.07
N LYS A 178 28.80 0.89 19.53
CA LYS A 178 29.24 1.61 20.75
C LYS A 178 28.74 0.94 22.04
N GLY A 179 27.99 -0.17 21.94
CA GLY A 179 27.50 -0.95 23.06
C GLY A 179 26.47 -0.21 23.92
N ALA A 180 25.56 0.55 23.31
CA ALA A 180 24.45 1.17 24.02
C ALA A 180 23.74 0.14 24.90
N SER A 181 23.53 0.44 26.18
CA SER A 181 22.94 -0.45 27.17
C SER A 181 21.72 0.13 27.87
N LYS A 182 21.66 1.48 27.99
CA LYS A 182 20.48 2.20 28.50
C LYS A 182 20.15 3.41 27.64
N ILE A 183 18.88 3.62 27.48
CA ILE A 183 18.33 4.76 26.72
C ILE A 183 17.29 5.51 27.55
N ARG A 184 17.20 6.83 27.37
CA ARG A 184 16.09 7.65 27.82
C ARG A 184 15.16 7.93 26.66
N VAL A 185 13.86 7.74 26.86
CA VAL A 185 12.83 7.99 25.85
C VAL A 185 11.76 8.95 26.39
N SER A 186 11.32 9.90 25.56
CA SER A 186 10.15 10.72 25.84
C SER A 186 9.35 10.90 24.55
N VAL A 187 8.07 10.57 24.57
CA VAL A 187 7.12 10.75 23.47
C VAL A 187 5.88 11.45 24.00
N GLN A 188 5.45 12.49 23.31
CA GLN A 188 4.14 13.09 23.51
C GLN A 188 3.37 12.93 22.20
N ALA A 189 2.34 12.11 22.23
CA ALA A 189 1.48 11.82 21.10
C ALA A 189 0.01 11.89 21.50
N GLU A 190 -0.84 12.22 20.56
CA GLU A 190 -2.30 12.20 20.70
C GLU A 190 -2.95 11.52 19.51
N ASP A 191 -4.09 10.90 19.73
CA ASP A 191 -4.89 10.33 18.66
C ASP A 191 -5.62 11.46 17.92
N VAL A 192 -5.63 11.39 16.59
CA VAL A 192 -6.34 12.31 15.71
C VAL A 192 -7.11 11.54 14.67
N THR A 193 -8.17 12.15 14.16
CA THR A 193 -8.90 11.65 12.99
C THR A 193 -8.59 12.56 11.81
N LEU A 194 -8.13 11.96 10.73
CA LEU A 194 -7.89 12.61 9.44
C LEU A 194 -9.00 12.25 8.45
N THR A 195 -9.12 13.01 7.38
CA THR A 195 -10.05 12.72 6.30
C THR A 195 -9.26 12.37 5.04
N SER A 196 -9.36 11.11 4.61
CA SER A 196 -8.91 10.66 3.30
C SER A 196 -10.07 10.59 2.31
N ARG A 197 -9.82 10.20 1.06
CA ARG A 197 -10.82 10.24 0.00
C ARG A 197 -10.58 9.16 -1.04
N ASN A 198 -11.68 8.57 -1.53
CA ASN A 198 -11.65 7.84 -2.79
C ASN A 198 -12.12 8.75 -3.93
N VAL A 199 -11.61 8.54 -5.14
CA VAL A 199 -12.15 9.13 -6.36
C VAL A 199 -12.84 8.02 -7.14
N ILE A 200 -14.14 8.16 -7.35
CA ILE A 200 -14.98 7.13 -7.96
C ILE A 200 -15.62 7.67 -9.24
N CYS A 201 -15.66 6.85 -10.28
CA CYS A 201 -16.36 7.20 -11.51
C CYS A 201 -17.00 5.94 -12.12
N GLU A 202 -18.24 6.03 -12.58
CA GLU A 202 -18.96 4.90 -13.14
C GLU A 202 -19.32 5.14 -14.60
N ILE A 203 -19.27 4.06 -15.40
CA ILE A 203 -19.72 4.02 -16.78
C ILE A 203 -20.72 2.87 -16.88
N PRO A 204 -22.00 3.15 -17.14
CA PRO A 204 -23.03 2.12 -17.21
C PRO A 204 -22.82 1.19 -18.42
N GLY A 205 -23.09 -0.10 -18.23
CA GLY A 205 -23.05 -1.11 -19.27
C GLY A 205 -24.24 -1.00 -20.23
N THR A 206 -24.01 -1.31 -21.50
CA THR A 206 -25.06 -1.29 -22.55
C THR A 206 -25.94 -2.52 -22.55
N ASP A 207 -25.38 -3.70 -22.27
CA ASP A 207 -26.06 -5.00 -22.40
C ASP A 207 -26.30 -5.67 -21.04
N TYR A 208 -25.36 -5.51 -20.09
CA TYR A 208 -25.39 -6.16 -18.78
C TYR A 208 -25.14 -5.14 -17.66
N PRO A 209 -26.04 -4.16 -17.45
CA PRO A 209 -25.83 -3.07 -16.48
C PRO A 209 -25.74 -3.53 -15.02
N ASP A 210 -26.29 -4.70 -14.68
CA ASP A 210 -26.23 -5.28 -13.34
C ASP A 210 -24.99 -6.15 -13.09
N GLN A 211 -24.13 -6.34 -14.08
CA GLN A 211 -22.83 -6.99 -13.93
C GLN A 211 -21.74 -5.90 -13.89
N LEU A 212 -21.11 -5.77 -12.74
CA LEU A 212 -20.11 -4.73 -12.48
C LEU A 212 -18.71 -5.30 -12.52
N ILE A 213 -17.79 -4.62 -13.21
CA ILE A 213 -16.35 -4.82 -13.09
C ILE A 213 -15.76 -3.57 -12.46
N VAL A 214 -15.00 -3.75 -11.37
CA VAL A 214 -14.26 -2.66 -10.73
C VAL A 214 -12.84 -2.62 -11.30
N LEU A 215 -12.42 -1.42 -11.73
CA LEU A 215 -11.06 -1.11 -12.16
C LEU A 215 -10.47 -0.14 -11.13
N GLY A 216 -9.51 -0.59 -10.34
CA GLY A 216 -9.02 0.18 -9.20
C GLY A 216 -7.52 0.21 -9.05
N GLY A 217 -7.06 1.08 -8.16
CA GLY A 217 -5.69 1.24 -7.72
C GLY A 217 -5.58 2.46 -6.81
N HIS A 218 -4.59 2.47 -5.94
CA HIS A 218 -4.44 3.60 -5.03
C HIS A 218 -3.71 4.79 -5.67
N TYR A 219 -3.83 5.94 -5.02
CA TYR A 219 -3.18 7.16 -5.47
C TYR A 219 -2.38 7.88 -4.38
N ASP A 220 -2.48 7.46 -3.11
CA ASP A 220 -1.64 7.95 -2.03
C ASP A 220 -0.19 7.42 -2.16
N SER A 221 0.71 7.89 -1.32
CA SER A 221 2.10 7.44 -1.26
C SER A 221 2.62 7.43 0.17
N VAL A 222 3.73 6.73 0.41
CA VAL A 222 4.44 6.77 1.69
C VAL A 222 5.26 8.05 1.88
N PRO A 223 5.72 8.39 3.11
CA PRO A 223 6.66 9.48 3.35
C PRO A 223 7.91 9.39 2.45
N PHE A 224 8.45 10.54 2.03
CA PHE A 224 9.59 10.73 1.13
C PHE A 224 9.43 10.21 -0.30
N SER A 225 8.51 9.29 -0.54
CA SER A 225 8.24 8.78 -1.88
C SER A 225 7.35 9.76 -2.66
N LYS A 226 7.78 10.13 -3.84
CA LYS A 226 6.90 10.80 -4.79
C LYS A 226 5.86 9.83 -5.38
N GLY A 227 6.00 8.54 -5.12
CA GLY A 227 5.06 7.52 -5.53
C GLY A 227 4.79 7.52 -7.03
N CYS A 228 5.81 7.74 -7.86
CA CYS A 228 5.65 7.73 -9.31
C CYS A 228 5.39 6.33 -9.83
N TYR A 229 6.12 5.37 -9.29
CA TYR A 229 5.95 3.95 -9.51
C TYR A 229 4.78 3.40 -8.67
N ASP A 230 4.78 3.71 -7.39
CA ASP A 230 3.85 3.24 -6.37
C ASP A 230 3.01 4.42 -5.79
N ASN A 231 1.78 4.77 -6.31
CA ASN A 231 1.14 4.15 -7.47
C ASN A 231 0.49 5.22 -8.38
N ALA A 232 1.17 6.35 -8.65
CA ALA A 232 0.71 7.30 -9.67
C ALA A 232 0.66 6.64 -11.06
N SER A 233 1.53 5.64 -11.31
CA SER A 233 1.61 4.90 -12.56
C SER A 233 0.34 4.11 -12.86
N GLY A 234 -0.17 3.33 -11.90
CA GLY A 234 -1.44 2.62 -12.03
C GLY A 234 -2.62 3.58 -12.13
N SER A 235 -2.61 4.65 -11.33
CA SER A 235 -3.61 5.71 -11.41
C SER A 235 -3.71 6.32 -12.81
N ALA A 236 -2.58 6.57 -13.48
CA ALA A 236 -2.55 7.10 -14.84
C ALA A 236 -3.07 6.09 -15.88
N ILE A 237 -2.79 4.80 -15.72
CA ILE A 237 -3.34 3.74 -16.58
C ILE A 237 -4.87 3.70 -16.45
N LEU A 238 -5.41 3.78 -15.23
CA LEU A 238 -6.86 3.80 -15.00
C LEU A 238 -7.54 5.01 -15.68
N ILE A 239 -6.91 6.18 -15.69
CA ILE A 239 -7.41 7.37 -16.42
C ILE A 239 -7.46 7.11 -17.93
N GLU A 240 -6.45 6.46 -18.52
CA GLU A 240 -6.47 6.11 -19.94
C GLU A 240 -7.53 5.05 -20.27
N LEU A 241 -7.76 4.08 -19.39
CA LEU A 241 -8.86 3.11 -19.52
C LEU A 241 -10.22 3.81 -19.45
N ALA A 242 -10.42 4.72 -18.50
CA ALA A 242 -11.65 5.51 -18.39
C ALA A 242 -11.91 6.33 -19.66
N ARG A 243 -10.86 6.94 -20.23
CA ARG A 243 -10.93 7.66 -21.51
C ARG A 243 -11.39 6.76 -22.66
N TYR A 244 -10.84 5.55 -22.74
CA TYR A 244 -11.22 4.59 -23.78
C TYR A 244 -12.69 4.17 -23.64
N PHE A 245 -13.12 3.77 -22.44
CA PHE A 245 -14.49 3.28 -22.24
C PHE A 245 -15.54 4.39 -22.28
N LYS A 246 -15.18 5.63 -22.01
CA LYS A 246 -16.06 6.78 -22.28
C LYS A 246 -16.36 6.92 -23.78
N ALA A 247 -15.35 6.74 -24.63
CA ALA A 247 -15.50 6.79 -26.08
C ALA A 247 -16.11 5.51 -26.68
N ASN A 248 -15.94 4.38 -26.01
CA ASN A 248 -16.38 3.04 -26.43
C ASN A 248 -17.20 2.40 -25.30
N PRO A 249 -18.52 2.68 -25.20
CA PRO A 249 -19.34 2.22 -24.10
C PRO A 249 -19.27 0.71 -23.90
N PRO A 250 -19.01 0.24 -22.67
CA PRO A 250 -18.80 -1.18 -22.39
C PRO A 250 -20.12 -1.94 -22.34
N ARG A 251 -20.09 -3.26 -22.54
CA ARG A 251 -21.29 -4.09 -22.40
C ARG A 251 -21.69 -4.31 -20.93
N ARG A 252 -20.73 -4.39 -20.01
CA ARG A 252 -20.92 -4.44 -18.55
C ARG A 252 -20.61 -3.12 -17.92
N SER A 253 -21.24 -2.82 -16.80
CA SER A 253 -20.93 -1.62 -16.04
C SER A 253 -19.50 -1.64 -15.53
N LEU A 254 -18.86 -0.48 -15.57
CA LEU A 254 -17.53 -0.24 -15.00
C LEU A 254 -17.62 0.75 -13.83
N ARG A 255 -16.93 0.44 -12.75
CA ARG A 255 -16.60 1.36 -11.68
C ARG A 255 -15.10 1.55 -11.65
N PHE A 256 -14.65 2.75 -11.94
CA PHE A 256 -13.28 3.18 -11.73
C PHE A 256 -13.12 3.71 -10.31
N ALA A 257 -12.10 3.28 -9.59
CA ALA A 257 -11.85 3.67 -8.22
C ALA A 257 -10.36 3.95 -7.99
N TRP A 258 -10.05 5.17 -7.59
CA TRP A 258 -8.74 5.56 -7.10
C TRP A 258 -8.83 5.65 -5.58
N TYR A 259 -8.16 4.75 -4.89
CA TYR A 259 -8.26 4.60 -3.44
C TYR A 259 -7.22 5.47 -2.73
N GLY A 260 -7.67 6.21 -1.71
CA GLY A 260 -6.79 6.90 -0.78
C GLY A 260 -6.41 5.98 0.38
N SER A 261 -5.30 6.30 1.05
CA SER A 261 -4.86 5.59 2.27
C SER A 261 -4.67 4.08 2.10
N GLU A 262 -4.30 3.61 0.92
CA GLU A 262 -3.90 2.21 0.70
C GLU A 262 -2.69 1.86 1.57
N GLU A 263 -1.69 2.73 1.58
CA GLU A 263 -0.42 2.61 2.29
C GLU A 263 -0.58 2.55 3.83
N GLN A 264 -1.73 2.98 4.32
CA GLN A 264 -2.11 2.87 5.73
C GLN A 264 -2.83 1.56 6.07
N GLY A 265 -2.95 0.64 5.11
CA GLY A 265 -3.54 -0.69 5.26
C GLY A 265 -4.85 -0.88 4.51
N LEU A 266 -4.90 -0.50 3.24
CA LEU A 266 -6.03 -0.68 2.33
C LEU A 266 -7.30 0.08 2.78
N LEU A 267 -7.16 1.26 3.40
CA LEU A 267 -8.30 1.89 4.09
C LEU A 267 -9.35 2.37 3.09
N GLY A 268 -8.94 2.90 1.93
CA GLY A 268 -9.86 3.38 0.89
C GLY A 268 -10.70 2.27 0.28
N SER A 269 -10.08 1.17 -0.11
CA SER A 269 -10.79 0.01 -0.68
C SER A 269 -11.63 -0.73 0.36
N LYS A 270 -11.18 -0.80 1.62
CA LYS A 270 -12.00 -1.28 2.74
C LYS A 270 -13.25 -0.43 2.93
N HIS A 271 -13.09 0.90 2.89
CA HIS A 271 -14.23 1.82 2.99
C HIS A 271 -15.21 1.60 1.84
N ASP A 272 -14.72 1.54 0.60
CA ASP A 272 -15.56 1.36 -0.60
C ASP A 272 -16.40 0.07 -0.50
N VAL A 273 -15.79 -1.04 -0.12
CA VAL A 273 -16.48 -2.33 0.04
C VAL A 273 -17.47 -2.32 1.21
N GLN A 274 -17.21 -1.57 2.29
CA GLN A 274 -18.10 -1.48 3.44
C GLN A 274 -19.27 -0.52 3.21
N ALA A 275 -19.00 0.62 2.58
CA ALA A 275 -20.00 1.65 2.31
C ALA A 275 -20.97 1.26 1.18
N HIS A 276 -20.54 0.39 0.26
CA HIS A 276 -21.29 0.05 -0.95
C HIS A 276 -21.57 -1.46 -1.09
N PRO A 277 -22.33 -2.10 -0.19
CA PRO A 277 -22.61 -3.55 -0.25
C PRO A 277 -23.33 -3.94 -1.56
N ASP A 278 -24.22 -3.11 -2.10
CA ASP A 278 -24.92 -3.36 -3.35
C ASP A 278 -23.95 -3.37 -4.56
N MET A 279 -22.90 -2.54 -4.51
CA MET A 279 -21.83 -2.56 -5.50
C MET A 279 -21.07 -3.88 -5.44
N VAL A 280 -20.75 -4.38 -4.24
CA VAL A 280 -20.04 -5.65 -4.04
C VAL A 280 -20.88 -6.84 -4.54
N GLU A 281 -22.18 -6.82 -4.31
CA GLU A 281 -23.10 -7.85 -4.80
C GLU A 281 -23.07 -7.94 -6.33
N LYS A 282 -23.13 -6.80 -7.03
CA LYS A 282 -23.06 -6.72 -8.50
C LYS A 282 -21.66 -6.94 -9.05
N CYS A 283 -20.62 -6.78 -8.25
CA CYS A 283 -19.22 -6.90 -8.69
C CYS A 283 -18.88 -8.36 -8.99
N ILE A 284 -18.59 -8.65 -10.26
CA ILE A 284 -18.22 -9.99 -10.72
C ILE A 284 -16.70 -10.17 -10.84
N GLN A 285 -15.95 -9.06 -10.90
CA GLN A 285 -14.50 -9.04 -11.03
C GLN A 285 -13.93 -7.71 -10.55
N MET A 286 -12.82 -7.74 -9.82
CA MET A 286 -11.99 -6.57 -9.57
C MET A 286 -10.66 -6.69 -10.30
N ILE A 287 -10.24 -5.64 -10.99
CA ILE A 287 -8.94 -5.53 -11.67
C ILE A 287 -8.20 -4.36 -11.02
N ASN A 288 -7.11 -4.66 -10.35
CA ASN A 288 -6.23 -3.67 -9.73
C ASN A 288 -5.03 -3.40 -10.62
N VAL A 289 -4.61 -2.16 -10.71
CA VAL A 289 -3.37 -1.77 -11.40
C VAL A 289 -2.46 -1.08 -10.39
N ASP A 290 -1.35 -1.73 -10.08
CA ASP A 290 -0.49 -1.30 -8.99
C ASP A 290 0.97 -1.57 -9.32
N MET A 291 1.76 -0.49 -9.31
CA MET A 291 3.16 -0.45 -9.73
C MET A 291 3.38 -0.73 -11.23
N ALA A 292 3.56 0.33 -12.02
CA ALA A 292 3.76 0.26 -13.46
C ALA A 292 4.86 1.21 -13.94
N GLY A 293 5.22 1.11 -15.21
CA GLY A 293 6.00 2.14 -15.91
C GLY A 293 7.51 2.10 -15.75
N VAL A 294 8.08 1.24 -14.90
CA VAL A 294 9.54 1.14 -14.77
C VAL A 294 10.19 0.63 -16.06
N ALA A 295 11.31 1.25 -16.44
CA ALA A 295 12.01 0.95 -17.69
C ALA A 295 12.48 -0.51 -17.76
N MET A 296 13.10 -1.00 -16.69
CA MET A 296 13.58 -2.38 -16.57
C MET A 296 12.71 -3.14 -15.59
N GLY A 297 12.00 -4.14 -16.09
CA GLY A 297 11.07 -4.94 -15.28
C GLY A 297 10.33 -5.96 -16.13
N SER A 298 9.40 -6.66 -15.50
CA SER A 298 8.52 -7.65 -16.14
C SER A 298 7.07 -7.44 -15.75
N ASP A 299 6.17 -7.55 -16.72
CA ASP A 299 4.74 -7.45 -16.49
C ASP A 299 4.21 -8.72 -15.83
N ARG A 300 3.37 -8.54 -14.83
CA ARG A 300 2.77 -9.58 -14.00
C ARG A 300 1.26 -9.45 -13.98
N CYS A 301 0.62 -10.59 -13.99
CA CYS A 301 -0.82 -10.73 -13.75
C CYS A 301 -1.00 -11.74 -12.61
N ILE A 302 -1.38 -11.27 -11.44
CA ILE A 302 -1.57 -12.11 -10.26
C ILE A 302 -3.07 -12.28 -10.06
N VAL A 303 -3.53 -13.52 -10.14
CA VAL A 303 -4.94 -13.89 -10.09
C VAL A 303 -5.28 -14.38 -8.68
N THR A 304 -6.11 -13.64 -7.99
CA THR A 304 -6.75 -14.05 -6.73
C THR A 304 -8.12 -14.64 -7.11
N GLY A 305 -8.11 -15.87 -7.58
CA GLY A 305 -9.28 -16.53 -8.14
C GLY A 305 -8.96 -17.96 -8.62
N GLU A 306 -9.83 -18.54 -9.42
CA GLU A 306 -9.71 -19.92 -9.93
C GLU A 306 -8.57 -20.06 -10.97
N MET A 307 -7.95 -21.24 -11.03
CA MET A 307 -6.92 -21.56 -12.04
C MET A 307 -7.41 -21.40 -13.47
N GLY A 308 -8.73 -21.57 -13.73
CA GLY A 308 -9.33 -21.30 -15.02
C GLY A 308 -9.10 -19.87 -15.48
N THR A 309 -9.15 -18.90 -14.58
CA THR A 309 -8.85 -17.49 -14.85
C THR A 309 -7.38 -17.27 -15.22
N VAL A 310 -6.45 -17.96 -14.53
CA VAL A 310 -5.02 -17.92 -14.85
C VAL A 310 -4.78 -18.38 -16.29
N HIS A 311 -5.31 -19.55 -16.65
CA HIS A 311 -5.14 -20.10 -17.99
C HIS A 311 -5.79 -19.22 -19.06
N HIS A 312 -6.96 -18.65 -18.77
CA HIS A 312 -7.66 -17.77 -19.69
C HIS A 312 -6.86 -16.50 -19.99
N LEU A 313 -6.37 -15.80 -18.97
CA LEU A 313 -5.59 -14.58 -19.13
C LEU A 313 -4.19 -14.86 -19.72
N ASP A 314 -3.54 -15.96 -19.35
CA ASP A 314 -2.26 -16.37 -19.94
C ASP A 314 -2.39 -16.60 -21.46
N GLN A 315 -3.44 -17.29 -21.90
CA GLN A 315 -3.71 -17.48 -23.32
C GLN A 315 -4.05 -16.16 -24.03
N LEU A 316 -4.83 -15.28 -23.39
CA LEU A 316 -5.18 -13.97 -23.91
C LEU A 316 -3.93 -13.13 -24.19
N PHE A 317 -3.02 -13.01 -23.22
CA PHE A 317 -1.79 -12.24 -23.35
C PHE A 317 -0.84 -12.86 -24.39
N LYS A 318 -0.67 -14.17 -24.39
CA LYS A 318 0.15 -14.88 -25.39
C LYS A 318 -0.38 -14.71 -26.82
N ALA A 319 -1.69 -14.80 -27.00
CA ALA A 319 -2.33 -14.60 -28.31
C ALA A 319 -2.11 -13.17 -28.84
N ALA A 320 -2.03 -12.19 -27.94
CA ALA A 320 -1.72 -10.80 -28.28
C ALA A 320 -0.21 -10.51 -28.39
N GLY A 321 0.66 -11.48 -28.14
CA GLY A 321 2.12 -11.30 -28.14
C GLY A 321 2.66 -10.49 -26.97
N LEU A 322 1.92 -10.40 -25.86
CA LEU A 322 2.35 -9.68 -24.65
C LEU A 322 3.11 -10.63 -23.71
N PRO A 323 4.33 -10.29 -23.29
CA PRO A 323 5.17 -11.12 -22.42
C PRO A 323 4.79 -10.96 -20.94
N VAL A 324 3.58 -11.37 -20.57
CA VAL A 324 3.06 -11.28 -19.20
C VAL A 324 3.25 -12.61 -18.48
N GLN A 325 3.75 -12.56 -17.24
CA GLN A 325 3.78 -13.73 -16.37
C GLN A 325 2.49 -13.77 -15.54
N VAL A 326 1.68 -14.81 -15.77
CA VAL A 326 0.40 -15.00 -15.07
C VAL A 326 0.55 -16.06 -13.99
N SER A 327 0.11 -15.77 -12.79
CA SER A 327 0.17 -16.70 -11.64
C SER A 327 -1.07 -16.62 -10.78
N GLN A 328 -1.35 -17.69 -10.03
CA GLN A 328 -2.37 -17.69 -8.98
C GLN A 328 -1.71 -17.39 -7.64
N ASP A 329 -2.10 -16.30 -7.01
CA ASP A 329 -1.76 -15.97 -5.63
C ASP A 329 -2.62 -14.81 -5.12
N ILE A 330 -2.42 -14.42 -3.86
CA ILE A 330 -2.86 -13.12 -3.35
C ILE A 330 -1.74 -12.08 -3.58
N TYR A 331 -2.13 -10.82 -3.69
CA TYR A 331 -1.20 -9.70 -3.71
C TYR A 331 -1.68 -8.63 -2.73
N SER A 332 -0.77 -8.12 -1.90
CA SER A 332 -1.07 -7.06 -0.93
C SER A 332 -1.44 -5.77 -1.68
N SER A 333 -2.72 -5.58 -1.94
CA SER A 333 -3.24 -4.46 -2.73
C SER A 333 -4.73 -4.26 -2.46
N ASP A 334 -5.34 -3.30 -3.13
CA ASP A 334 -6.79 -3.01 -3.04
C ASP A 334 -7.69 -4.17 -3.49
N CYS A 335 -7.12 -5.24 -4.06
CA CYS A 335 -7.82 -6.50 -4.30
C CYS A 335 -8.30 -7.19 -3.00
N MET A 336 -7.58 -7.05 -1.90
CA MET A 336 -7.82 -7.87 -0.70
C MET A 336 -9.18 -7.64 -0.05
N PRO A 337 -9.70 -6.40 0.11
CA PRO A 337 -11.04 -6.18 0.62
C PRO A 337 -12.16 -6.77 -0.27
N PHE A 338 -11.96 -6.77 -1.58
CA PHE A 338 -12.89 -7.41 -2.52
C PHE A 338 -12.84 -8.93 -2.45
N ALA A 339 -11.65 -9.51 -2.42
CA ALA A 339 -11.45 -10.95 -2.23
C ALA A 339 -12.05 -11.44 -0.93
N ASP A 340 -12.00 -10.63 0.14
CA ASP A 340 -12.65 -10.89 1.42
C ASP A 340 -14.17 -11.07 1.30
N LYS A 341 -14.79 -10.46 0.32
CA LYS A 341 -16.21 -10.58 -0.01
C LYS A 341 -16.50 -11.62 -1.09
N GLY A 342 -15.51 -12.44 -1.44
CA GLY A 342 -15.66 -13.50 -2.43
C GLY A 342 -15.64 -13.01 -3.90
N VAL A 343 -15.21 -11.77 -4.14
CA VAL A 343 -15.03 -11.23 -5.49
C VAL A 343 -13.67 -11.70 -6.02
N PRO A 344 -13.60 -12.38 -7.18
CA PRO A 344 -12.33 -12.69 -7.82
C PRO A 344 -11.58 -11.42 -8.22
N CYS A 345 -10.26 -11.44 -8.05
CA CYS A 345 -9.44 -10.28 -8.34
C CYS A 345 -8.28 -10.62 -9.29
N VAL A 346 -7.85 -9.62 -10.04
CA VAL A 346 -6.65 -9.66 -10.86
C VAL A 346 -5.81 -8.43 -10.53
N ASN A 347 -4.56 -8.63 -10.12
CA ASN A 347 -3.62 -7.55 -9.93
C ASN A 347 -2.65 -7.49 -11.11
N LEU A 348 -2.58 -6.36 -11.78
CA LEU A 348 -1.71 -6.07 -12.91
C LEU A 348 -0.59 -5.15 -12.47
N ALA A 349 0.65 -5.58 -12.66
CA ALA A 349 1.82 -4.86 -12.23
C ALA A 349 2.99 -5.02 -13.20
N ARG A 350 3.97 -4.12 -13.10
CA ARG A 350 5.29 -4.28 -13.71
C ARG A 350 6.35 -4.21 -12.64
N PHE A 351 6.87 -5.36 -12.21
CA PHE A 351 7.89 -5.41 -11.18
C PHE A 351 9.27 -5.02 -11.74
N GLY A 352 9.88 -4.04 -11.09
CA GLY A 352 11.21 -3.57 -11.44
C GLY A 352 12.28 -4.65 -11.21
N ALA A 353 13.29 -4.69 -12.07
CA ALA A 353 14.47 -5.50 -11.86
C ALA A 353 15.27 -4.97 -10.65
N ASN A 354 16.16 -5.81 -10.09
CA ASN A 354 17.03 -5.42 -8.99
C ASN A 354 17.80 -4.12 -9.30
N GLY A 355 17.78 -3.18 -8.36
CA GLY A 355 18.42 -1.87 -8.49
C GLY A 355 17.65 -0.85 -9.33
N GLN A 356 16.48 -1.21 -9.84
CA GLN A 356 15.53 -0.28 -10.45
C GLN A 356 14.64 0.34 -9.38
N CYS A 357 13.59 1.05 -9.78
CA CYS A 357 12.69 1.72 -8.86
C CYS A 357 12.26 0.79 -7.72
N GLN A 358 12.41 1.28 -6.53
CA GLN A 358 11.95 0.63 -5.31
C GLN A 358 10.80 1.49 -4.77
N GLY A 359 9.63 0.91 -4.60
CA GLY A 359 8.55 1.55 -3.85
C GLY A 359 8.98 1.88 -2.41
N HIS A 360 8.23 2.70 -1.72
CA HIS A 360 8.39 3.00 -0.29
C HIS A 360 9.74 3.64 0.10
N ASN A 361 10.34 4.42 -0.80
CA ASN A 361 11.54 5.21 -0.52
C ASN A 361 11.64 6.47 -1.40
N ARG A 362 12.61 7.35 -1.09
CA ARG A 362 12.85 8.61 -1.82
C ARG A 362 13.26 8.45 -3.28
N TYR A 363 13.59 7.25 -3.71
CA TYR A 363 14.02 6.96 -5.08
C TYR A 363 12.85 6.61 -6.01
N ASP A 364 11.63 6.46 -5.47
CA ASP A 364 10.43 6.34 -6.29
C ASP A 364 10.04 7.69 -6.90
N ASP A 365 10.67 8.00 -8.01
CA ASP A 365 10.45 9.23 -8.78
C ASP A 365 10.48 8.97 -10.29
N MET A 366 10.35 10.02 -11.08
CA MET A 366 10.25 9.96 -12.55
C MET A 366 11.48 9.37 -13.27
N ARG A 367 12.64 9.27 -12.60
CA ARG A 367 13.90 8.78 -13.24
C ARG A 367 13.79 7.36 -13.78
N PHE A 368 12.94 6.54 -13.22
CA PHE A 368 12.79 5.13 -13.60
C PHE A 368 11.55 4.87 -14.46
N ILE A 369 10.66 5.85 -14.59
CA ILE A 369 9.41 5.74 -15.34
C ILE A 369 9.63 6.14 -16.78
N THR A 370 9.04 5.40 -17.72
CA THR A 370 9.05 5.76 -19.15
C THR A 370 7.67 5.65 -19.76
N ALA A 371 7.39 6.54 -20.73
CA ALA A 371 6.14 6.49 -21.49
C ALA A 371 5.94 5.12 -22.18
N LYS A 372 7.02 4.54 -22.70
CA LYS A 372 6.98 3.22 -23.36
C LYS A 372 6.58 2.10 -22.39
N SER A 373 7.15 2.08 -21.18
CA SER A 373 6.85 1.04 -20.21
C SER A 373 5.45 1.21 -19.60
N LEU A 374 5.00 2.47 -19.40
CA LEU A 374 3.61 2.76 -19.03
C LEU A 374 2.64 2.26 -20.11
N GLN A 375 2.96 2.51 -21.38
CA GLN A 375 2.13 2.01 -22.48
C GLN A 375 2.08 0.48 -22.48
N GLN A 376 3.19 -0.21 -22.29
CA GLN A 376 3.25 -1.67 -22.27
C GLN A 376 2.34 -2.26 -21.17
N THR A 377 2.44 -1.78 -19.92
CA THR A 377 1.58 -2.22 -18.83
C THR A 377 0.14 -1.75 -19.06
N GLY A 378 -0.07 -0.55 -19.60
CA GLY A 378 -1.38 -0.04 -19.97
C GLY A 378 -2.07 -0.87 -21.07
N ASP A 379 -1.32 -1.36 -22.06
CA ASP A 379 -1.86 -2.23 -23.12
C ASP A 379 -2.23 -3.63 -22.55
N MET A 380 -1.48 -4.14 -21.57
CA MET A 380 -1.84 -5.34 -20.81
C MET A 380 -3.16 -5.13 -20.04
N ALA A 381 -3.28 -4.04 -19.30
CA ALA A 381 -4.48 -3.71 -18.53
C ALA A 381 -5.68 -3.48 -19.44
N PHE A 382 -5.49 -2.79 -20.56
CA PHE A 382 -6.50 -2.58 -21.57
C PHE A 382 -7.01 -3.90 -22.15
N LEU A 383 -6.12 -4.79 -22.56
CA LEU A 383 -6.50 -6.07 -23.15
C LEU A 383 -7.32 -6.92 -22.18
N ALA A 384 -6.91 -6.99 -20.90
CA ALA A 384 -7.65 -7.73 -19.89
C ALA A 384 -9.03 -7.10 -19.63
N ALA A 385 -9.10 -5.79 -19.43
CA ALA A 385 -10.34 -5.09 -19.13
C ALA A 385 -11.32 -5.15 -20.32
N GLU A 386 -10.86 -4.83 -21.53
CA GLU A 386 -11.68 -4.80 -22.74
C GLU A 386 -12.28 -6.18 -23.04
N HIS A 387 -11.44 -7.20 -22.95
CA HIS A 387 -11.88 -8.58 -23.19
C HIS A 387 -12.96 -9.02 -22.19
N LEU A 388 -12.74 -8.78 -20.90
CA LEU A 388 -13.68 -9.21 -19.85
C LEU A 388 -14.98 -8.40 -19.88
N VAL A 389 -14.89 -7.09 -20.05
CA VAL A 389 -16.04 -6.19 -20.05
C VAL A 389 -16.98 -6.47 -21.23
N ASN A 390 -16.42 -6.80 -22.41
CA ASN A 390 -17.17 -6.97 -23.65
C ASN A 390 -17.49 -8.43 -23.99
N ALA A 391 -17.04 -9.41 -23.20
CA ALA A 391 -17.35 -10.81 -23.41
C ALA A 391 -18.87 -11.08 -23.43
N LYS A 392 -19.38 -11.81 -24.44
CA LYS A 392 -20.80 -12.20 -24.51
C LYS A 392 -21.19 -13.09 -23.33
N VAL A 393 -20.33 -14.05 -23.02
CA VAL A 393 -20.41 -14.88 -21.82
C VAL A 393 -19.21 -14.53 -20.95
N PHE A 394 -19.44 -14.21 -19.70
CA PHE A 394 -18.35 -13.86 -18.80
C PHE A 394 -17.49 -15.09 -18.54
N PRO A 395 -16.18 -15.06 -18.82
CA PRO A 395 -15.36 -16.28 -18.83
C PRO A 395 -14.82 -16.68 -17.45
N ILE A 396 -15.08 -15.88 -16.41
CA ILE A 396 -14.57 -16.08 -15.05
C ILE A 396 -15.73 -16.39 -14.11
N GLU A 397 -15.59 -17.40 -13.27
CA GLU A 397 -16.56 -17.70 -12.23
C GLU A 397 -16.37 -16.76 -11.04
N LYS A 398 -17.46 -16.22 -10.49
CA LYS A 398 -17.44 -15.43 -9.24
C LYS A 398 -17.24 -16.38 -8.05
N LYS A 399 -16.03 -16.93 -7.91
CA LYS A 399 -15.66 -17.89 -6.89
C LYS A 399 -14.18 -17.78 -6.54
N LEU A 400 -13.86 -18.02 -5.28
CA LEU A 400 -12.48 -18.15 -4.80
C LEU A 400 -12.24 -19.59 -4.32
N PRO A 401 -11.12 -20.23 -4.70
CA PRO A 401 -10.71 -21.52 -4.15
C PRO A 401 -10.48 -21.44 -2.65
N GLU A 402 -10.68 -22.53 -1.90
CA GLU A 402 -10.48 -22.56 -0.44
C GLU A 402 -9.07 -22.12 -0.05
N GLU A 403 -8.05 -22.58 -0.76
CA GLU A 403 -6.65 -22.19 -0.52
C GLU A 403 -6.45 -20.66 -0.63
N ILE A 404 -7.09 -20.02 -1.61
CA ILE A 404 -7.03 -18.56 -1.78
C ILE A 404 -7.79 -17.87 -0.64
N VAL A 405 -8.96 -18.39 -0.25
CA VAL A 405 -9.71 -17.85 0.90
C VAL A 405 -8.88 -17.93 2.19
N GLU A 406 -8.17 -19.03 2.42
CA GLU A 406 -7.27 -19.18 3.57
C GLU A 406 -6.12 -18.17 3.54
N LYS A 407 -5.49 -17.95 2.38
CA LYS A 407 -4.45 -16.93 2.20
C LYS A 407 -4.99 -15.53 2.48
N VAL A 408 -6.17 -15.17 1.96
CA VAL A 408 -6.84 -13.88 2.20
C VAL A 408 -7.14 -13.69 3.70
N ASN A 409 -7.71 -14.69 4.36
CA ASN A 409 -8.01 -14.65 5.79
C ASN A 409 -6.72 -14.48 6.62
N THR A 410 -5.67 -15.19 6.27
CA THR A 410 -4.35 -15.08 6.92
C THR A 410 -3.76 -13.69 6.73
N TYR A 411 -3.80 -13.14 5.51
CA TYR A 411 -3.33 -11.79 5.21
C TYR A 411 -4.10 -10.72 6.01
N LEU A 412 -5.42 -10.83 6.07
CA LEU A 412 -6.31 -9.92 6.80
C LEU A 412 -6.33 -10.18 8.31
N LYS A 413 -5.56 -11.16 8.81
CA LYS A 413 -5.50 -11.54 10.23
C LYS A 413 -6.86 -11.89 10.83
N LYS A 414 -7.74 -12.48 10.03
CA LYS A 414 -9.05 -12.91 10.53
C LYS A 414 -8.89 -14.03 11.56
N LYS A 415 -9.51 -13.85 12.71
CA LYS A 415 -9.58 -14.92 13.72
C LYS A 415 -10.43 -16.06 13.16
N PRO A 416 -10.03 -17.34 13.33
CA PRO A 416 -10.89 -18.45 12.94
C PRO A 416 -12.27 -18.27 13.56
N ALA A 417 -13.32 -18.54 12.78
CA ALA A 417 -14.67 -18.55 13.32
C ALA A 417 -14.67 -19.44 14.56
N LYS A 418 -15.13 -18.92 15.70
CA LYS A 418 -15.32 -19.77 16.89
C LYS A 418 -16.28 -20.87 16.51
N ALA A 419 -15.78 -22.12 16.54
CA ALA A 419 -16.59 -23.31 16.31
C ALA A 419 -17.73 -23.44 17.34
#